data_f28761db0ed1c9e14d6d6d9d15685dc6
#
_entry.id   f28761db0ed1c9e14d6d6d9d15685dc6
#
_cell.length_a   1.000
_cell.length_b   1.000
_cell.length_c   1.000
_cell.angle_alpha   90.00
_cell.angle_beta   90.00
_cell.angle_gamma   90.00
#
_symmetry.space_group_name_H-M   'P 1'
#
loop_
_entity.id
_entity.type
_entity.pdbx_description
1 polymer ?
#
loop_
_entity_poly.entity_id
_entity_poly.type
_entity_poly.pdbx_seq_one_letter_code
_entity_poly.pdbx_strand_id
1 'polypeptide(L)'
;MRIDPVPSSAATIILLFCALGAIAQDQPTRIVVHWKKVLRTTQTAPTLQVVVNPPLQRGTPVHDKAFKSLQDLGADYVRYVPWLPYPKLGVAELEPPKDGKTSWDFSLIDPMTIDFLEATKGHSAILNFSTIPQWMYKTEKHVDYPADPSQVTWNYEQGTELRDPTMREVADYYARLVSWYTNGGFTDEFGKRHESGYHYSIPCWEVLNEVDFEHHISPETYTKLYDEIVLAIKKVQPNMKFVGLALAMETDPHYFEYFLDHKNHKPGVPLDFISYHFYAVPSIEETPEVEQFTYFAQAEGFLKTVRYIEAIRKRLSPETKTTIDEVGVISADDLAQGTPGHKAQPIPNSYWNLAGAMYAYIFGELAQMGIDVAGESQLVGFPTQFPSVSMVDWNNGEPNARLRVLQLLHDNFGPGDEQAEIEPSDQSAPGNPYLYSLAFVTRGGKHRLLLVNKRDRKCEVTVADANGARLVYVDQTTGFDPPASTTMNSETLSLGGYSVAVVTLP
;
A
#
# COMPACT_ATOMS: atom_id res chain seq x y z
N MET A 1 34.26 42.83 -70.58
CA MET A 1 34.31 41.34 -70.54
C MET A 1 32.94 40.89 -70.04
N ARG A 2 32.10 40.45 -71.00
CA ARG A 2 30.71 40.00 -70.72
C ARG A 2 30.79 38.55 -70.36
N ILE A 3 30.11 38.14 -69.25
CA ILE A 3 29.89 36.76 -68.90
C ILE A 3 28.35 36.52 -69.07
N ASP A 4 28.01 35.63 -70.01
CA ASP A 4 26.64 35.21 -70.24
C ASP A 4 26.15 34.21 -69.19
N PRO A 5 24.86 34.23 -68.85
CA PRO A 5 24.31 33.29 -67.86
C PRO A 5 23.94 31.96 -68.51
N VAL A 6 24.31 30.86 -67.87
CA VAL A 6 23.92 29.50 -68.19
C VAL A 6 22.49 29.24 -67.67
N PRO A 7 21.59 28.65 -68.46
CA PRO A 7 20.24 28.31 -68.00
C PRO A 7 20.28 27.04 -67.12
N SER A 8 19.89 27.13 -65.88
CA SER A 8 19.64 25.99 -65.00
C SER A 8 18.27 25.41 -65.25
N SER A 9 18.21 24.24 -65.85
CA SER A 9 16.98 23.41 -65.93
C SER A 9 16.72 22.76 -64.54
N ALA A 10 15.86 23.36 -63.76
CA ALA A 10 15.38 22.74 -62.54
C ALA A 10 14.31 21.69 -62.90
N ALA A 11 14.69 20.41 -62.95
CA ALA A 11 13.75 19.29 -62.97
C ALA A 11 13.15 19.11 -61.58
N THR A 12 11.93 19.56 -61.38
CA THR A 12 11.15 19.32 -60.16
C THR A 12 10.67 17.86 -60.17
N ILE A 13 11.38 17.01 -59.44
CA ILE A 13 10.90 15.65 -59.12
C ILE A 13 9.93 15.80 -57.94
N ILE A 14 8.63 15.77 -58.25
CA ILE A 14 7.57 15.63 -57.26
C ILE A 14 7.54 14.16 -56.85
N LEU A 15 8.23 13.79 -55.76
CA LEU A 15 8.05 12.53 -55.10
C LEU A 15 6.72 12.57 -54.34
N LEU A 16 5.68 11.98 -54.95
CA LEU A 16 4.43 11.66 -54.26
C LEU A 16 4.73 10.55 -53.23
N PHE A 17 5.06 10.93 -52.01
CA PHE A 17 4.96 10.03 -50.86
C PHE A 17 3.48 9.83 -50.57
N CYS A 18 2.85 8.83 -51.18
CA CYS A 18 1.66 8.21 -50.65
C CYS A 18 2.09 7.54 -49.34
N ALA A 19 2.07 8.30 -48.25
CA ALA A 19 2.08 7.72 -46.93
C ALA A 19 0.75 6.96 -46.78
N LEU A 20 0.72 5.71 -47.21
CA LEU A 20 -0.17 4.70 -46.63
C LEU A 20 0.22 4.64 -45.15
N GLY A 21 -0.47 5.44 -44.36
CA GLY A 21 -0.56 5.22 -42.93
C GLY A 21 -1.26 3.88 -42.74
N ALA A 22 -0.53 2.79 -42.91
CA ALA A 22 -0.90 1.54 -42.29
C ALA A 22 -0.90 1.89 -40.81
N ILE A 23 -2.10 2.06 -40.23
CA ILE A 23 -2.31 1.87 -38.80
C ILE A 23 -1.76 0.46 -38.59
N ALA A 24 -0.55 0.34 -38.07
CA ALA A 24 -0.01 -0.94 -37.65
C ALA A 24 -1.01 -1.42 -36.60
N GLN A 25 -1.90 -2.30 -37.00
CA GLN A 25 -2.75 -3.04 -36.09
C GLN A 25 -1.75 -3.81 -35.25
N ASP A 26 -1.58 -3.39 -33.99
CA ASP A 26 -0.70 -4.07 -33.05
C ASP A 26 -1.11 -5.55 -33.10
N GLN A 27 -0.20 -6.40 -33.57
CA GLN A 27 -0.45 -7.84 -33.58
C GLN A 27 -0.70 -8.29 -32.14
N PRO A 28 -1.69 -9.15 -31.87
CA PRO A 28 -1.97 -9.62 -30.56
C PRO A 28 -0.69 -10.17 -29.88
N THR A 29 -0.41 -9.70 -28.68
CA THR A 29 0.71 -10.23 -27.90
C THR A 29 0.41 -11.68 -27.54
N ARG A 30 1.23 -12.63 -28.01
CA ARG A 30 1.06 -14.04 -27.72
C ARG A 30 1.76 -14.41 -26.42
N ILE A 31 1.04 -15.10 -25.53
CA ILE A 31 1.54 -15.61 -24.24
C ILE A 31 1.46 -17.13 -24.28
N VAL A 32 2.60 -17.76 -24.02
CA VAL A 32 2.75 -19.20 -23.84
C VAL A 32 3.33 -19.47 -22.47
N VAL A 33 2.70 -20.35 -21.69
CA VAL A 33 3.11 -20.64 -20.31
C VAL A 33 3.63 -22.08 -20.22
N HIS A 34 4.80 -22.25 -19.63
CA HIS A 34 5.37 -23.56 -19.30
C HIS A 34 4.95 -24.01 -17.90
N TRP A 35 3.72 -24.46 -17.74
CA TRP A 35 3.09 -24.77 -16.44
C TRP A 35 3.88 -25.75 -15.57
N LYS A 36 4.70 -26.62 -16.17
CA LYS A 36 5.55 -27.58 -15.45
C LYS A 36 6.88 -26.98 -15.00
N LYS A 37 7.23 -25.80 -15.47
CA LYS A 37 8.49 -25.14 -15.12
C LYS A 37 8.24 -24.09 -14.03
N VAL A 38 8.28 -24.56 -12.80
CA VAL A 38 8.14 -23.71 -11.61
C VAL A 38 9.42 -22.92 -11.39
N LEU A 39 9.29 -21.61 -11.27
CA LEU A 39 10.39 -20.69 -11.00
C LEU A 39 10.61 -20.48 -9.50
N ARG A 40 9.51 -20.38 -8.74
CA ARG A 40 9.48 -20.18 -7.28
C ARG A 40 8.10 -20.40 -6.71
N THR A 41 8.02 -20.52 -5.39
CA THR A 41 6.77 -20.41 -4.63
C THR A 41 6.65 -18.99 -4.08
N THR A 42 5.55 -18.30 -4.32
CA THR A 42 5.31 -16.96 -3.78
C THR A 42 4.94 -17.01 -2.30
N GLN A 43 5.34 -15.96 -1.57
CA GLN A 43 4.94 -15.73 -0.18
C GLN A 43 4.01 -14.53 -0.04
N THR A 44 3.76 -13.80 -1.13
CA THR A 44 3.13 -12.48 -1.09
C THR A 44 1.64 -12.57 -0.84
N ALA A 45 1.20 -11.97 0.26
CA ALA A 45 -0.19 -11.76 0.60
C ALA A 45 -0.65 -10.38 0.10
N PRO A 46 -1.65 -10.28 -0.80
CA PRO A 46 -2.28 -9.01 -1.13
C PRO A 46 -3.20 -8.58 0.03
N THR A 47 -3.07 -7.34 0.46
CA THR A 47 -3.83 -6.77 1.59
C THR A 47 -4.00 -5.26 1.45
N LEU A 48 -4.48 -4.61 2.50
CA LEU A 48 -4.68 -3.16 2.54
C LEU A 48 -4.39 -2.57 3.92
N GLN A 49 -4.34 -1.23 3.99
CA GLN A 49 -4.37 -0.52 5.25
C GLN A 49 -5.69 0.20 5.51
N VAL A 50 -5.99 0.37 6.79
CA VAL A 50 -7.11 1.15 7.31
C VAL A 50 -6.55 2.29 8.15
N VAL A 51 -6.56 3.50 7.60
CA VAL A 51 -6.16 4.70 8.35
C VAL A 51 -7.37 5.27 9.07
N VAL A 52 -7.21 5.55 10.36
CA VAL A 52 -8.28 6.12 11.19
C VAL A 52 -8.68 7.50 10.71
N ASN A 53 -9.97 7.67 10.42
CA ASN A 53 -10.55 8.95 10.00
C ASN A 53 -12.04 9.05 10.34
N PRO A 54 -12.63 10.27 10.35
CA PRO A 54 -14.02 10.49 10.71
C PRO A 54 -15.06 9.69 9.93
N PRO A 55 -14.95 9.47 8.60
CA PRO A 55 -15.86 8.60 7.85
C PRO A 55 -16.00 7.18 8.39
N LEU A 56 -15.00 6.66 9.10
CA LEU A 56 -15.05 5.31 9.70
C LEU A 56 -15.71 5.29 11.09
N GLN A 57 -16.20 6.42 11.62
CA GLN A 57 -16.93 6.44 12.88
C GLN A 57 -18.31 5.81 12.75
N ARG A 58 -18.76 5.13 13.80
CA ARG A 58 -20.11 4.53 13.87
C ARG A 58 -21.20 5.57 13.60
N GLY A 59 -22.18 5.20 12.80
CA GLY A 59 -23.32 6.06 12.43
C GLY A 59 -23.07 6.94 11.20
N THR A 60 -21.90 6.91 10.59
CA THR A 60 -21.66 7.53 9.28
C THR A 60 -22.20 6.65 8.14
N PRO A 61 -22.50 7.20 6.96
CA PRO A 61 -22.94 6.41 5.80
C PRO A 61 -21.90 5.40 5.29
N VAL A 62 -20.63 5.59 5.66
CA VAL A 62 -19.48 4.80 5.16
C VAL A 62 -19.17 3.61 6.07
N HIS A 63 -19.33 3.78 7.39
CA HIS A 63 -18.89 2.84 8.41
C HIS A 63 -19.25 1.37 8.13
N ASP A 64 -20.54 1.07 8.08
CA ASP A 64 -21.00 -0.33 7.99
C ASP A 64 -20.52 -1.03 6.70
N LYS A 65 -20.50 -0.29 5.57
CA LYS A 65 -20.06 -0.84 4.29
C LYS A 65 -18.56 -1.00 4.21
N ALA A 66 -17.78 -0.06 4.76
CA ALA A 66 -16.33 -0.14 4.80
C ALA A 66 -15.86 -1.34 5.63
N PHE A 67 -16.37 -1.50 6.86
CA PHE A 67 -16.02 -2.64 7.71
C PHE A 67 -16.57 -3.97 7.18
N LYS A 68 -17.75 -3.96 6.52
CA LYS A 68 -18.22 -5.16 5.82
C LYS A 68 -17.32 -5.52 4.64
N SER A 69 -16.88 -4.57 3.84
CA SER A 69 -15.95 -4.82 2.74
C SER A 69 -14.62 -5.39 3.24
N LEU A 70 -14.13 -4.90 4.37
CA LEU A 70 -12.95 -5.41 5.04
C LEU A 70 -13.14 -6.88 5.51
N GLN A 71 -14.27 -7.15 6.16
CA GLN A 71 -14.63 -8.51 6.61
C GLN A 71 -14.81 -9.47 5.43
N ASP A 72 -15.48 -9.04 4.36
CA ASP A 72 -15.72 -9.87 3.18
C ASP A 72 -14.42 -10.16 2.42
N LEU A 73 -13.45 -9.25 2.44
CA LEU A 73 -12.13 -9.48 1.87
C LEU A 73 -11.37 -10.60 2.60
N GLY A 74 -11.42 -10.63 3.93
CA GLY A 74 -10.79 -11.66 4.75
C GLY A 74 -9.27 -11.76 4.54
N ALA A 75 -8.61 -10.64 4.29
CA ALA A 75 -7.17 -10.60 4.04
C ALA A 75 -6.37 -10.73 5.33
N ASP A 76 -5.22 -11.40 5.24
CA ASP A 76 -4.19 -11.39 6.29
C ASP A 76 -3.33 -10.13 6.19
N TYR A 77 -2.73 -9.74 7.32
CA TYR A 77 -1.82 -8.59 7.45
C TYR A 77 -2.46 -7.25 7.13
N VAL A 78 -3.78 -7.10 7.35
CA VAL A 78 -4.42 -5.79 7.26
C VAL A 78 -3.78 -4.87 8.30
N ARG A 79 -3.31 -3.70 7.85
CA ARG A 79 -2.67 -2.71 8.72
C ARG A 79 -3.69 -1.70 9.23
N TYR A 80 -3.64 -1.36 10.53
CA TYR A 80 -4.52 -0.38 11.18
C TYR A 80 -3.71 0.77 11.74
N VAL A 81 -4.02 2.00 11.30
CA VAL A 81 -3.20 3.17 11.59
C VAL A 81 -4.04 4.32 12.17
N PRO A 82 -4.14 4.45 13.49
CA PRO A 82 -4.48 5.71 14.12
C PRO A 82 -3.37 6.74 13.85
N TRP A 83 -3.69 7.78 13.06
CA TRP A 83 -2.70 8.67 12.45
C TRP A 83 -2.88 10.14 12.85
N LEU A 84 -1.80 10.90 12.72
CA LEU A 84 -1.59 12.26 13.23
C LEU A 84 -2.69 13.30 12.90
N PRO A 85 -3.37 13.31 11.74
CA PRO A 85 -4.35 14.37 11.47
C PRO A 85 -5.55 14.39 12.40
N TYR A 86 -5.78 13.27 13.11
CA TYR A 86 -6.88 13.12 14.08
C TYR A 86 -6.36 12.61 15.42
N PRO A 87 -5.57 13.42 16.17
CA PRO A 87 -4.86 12.96 17.36
C PRO A 87 -5.79 12.43 18.46
N LYS A 88 -7.00 12.97 18.60
CA LYS A 88 -7.99 12.47 19.57
C LYS A 88 -8.55 11.08 19.22
N LEU A 89 -8.45 10.67 17.96
CA LEU A 89 -8.86 9.33 17.52
C LEU A 89 -7.71 8.31 17.58
N GLY A 90 -6.49 8.74 17.95
CA GLY A 90 -5.30 7.89 17.96
C GLY A 90 -4.51 7.87 19.27
N VAL A 91 -4.63 8.90 20.12
CA VAL A 91 -3.82 9.07 21.33
C VAL A 91 -4.66 8.81 22.58
N ALA A 92 -4.25 7.81 23.38
CA ALA A 92 -5.00 7.39 24.56
C ALA A 92 -4.72 8.22 25.82
N GLU A 93 -3.62 8.98 25.87
CA GLU A 93 -3.25 9.82 27.00
C GLU A 93 -2.78 11.19 26.50
N LEU A 94 -3.74 12.10 26.30
CA LEU A 94 -3.51 13.40 25.68
C LEU A 94 -2.71 14.37 26.54
N GLU A 95 -2.84 14.28 27.88
CA GLU A 95 -2.17 15.15 28.83
C GLU A 95 -1.17 14.35 29.68
N PRO A 96 -0.02 14.94 30.06
CA PRO A 96 0.96 14.25 30.88
C PRO A 96 0.43 13.90 32.26
N PRO A 97 0.90 12.78 32.86
CA PRO A 97 0.62 12.44 34.25
C PRO A 97 1.01 13.59 35.20
N LYS A 98 0.07 14.02 36.06
CA LYS A 98 0.27 15.13 36.97
C LYS A 98 -0.47 14.94 38.28
N ASP A 99 0.14 15.31 39.40
CA ASP A 99 -0.47 15.32 40.75
C ASP A 99 -1.12 13.96 41.12
N GLY A 100 -0.48 12.84 40.78
CA GLY A 100 -0.98 11.49 41.03
C GLY A 100 -2.16 11.05 40.18
N LYS A 101 -2.41 11.73 39.06
CA LYS A 101 -3.48 11.42 38.12
C LYS A 101 -2.93 11.28 36.71
N THR A 102 -3.56 10.39 35.92
CA THR A 102 -3.33 10.17 34.49
C THR A 102 -4.53 10.63 33.71
N SER A 103 -4.36 10.84 32.40
CA SER A 103 -5.41 11.29 31.48
C SER A 103 -5.89 10.19 30.52
N TRP A 104 -5.62 8.92 30.82
CA TRP A 104 -6.02 7.80 29.99
C TRP A 104 -7.52 7.83 29.66
N ASP A 105 -7.83 7.94 28.36
CA ASP A 105 -9.18 7.94 27.83
C ASP A 105 -9.22 7.19 26.48
N PHE A 106 -9.94 6.09 26.45
CA PHE A 106 -10.11 5.26 25.26
C PHE A 106 -11.47 5.46 24.57
N SER A 107 -12.31 6.35 25.09
CA SER A 107 -13.71 6.51 24.65
C SER A 107 -13.84 6.85 23.16
N LEU A 108 -12.87 7.57 22.60
CA LEU A 108 -12.83 7.94 21.19
C LEU A 108 -12.06 6.95 20.30
N ILE A 109 -11.16 6.17 20.89
CA ILE A 109 -10.28 5.23 20.17
C ILE A 109 -10.94 3.86 20.04
N ASP A 110 -11.53 3.36 21.14
CA ASP A 110 -12.09 2.02 21.22
C ASP A 110 -13.11 1.70 20.12
N PRO A 111 -14.11 2.56 19.81
CA PRO A 111 -15.14 2.16 18.85
C PRO A 111 -14.58 1.69 17.53
N MET A 112 -13.65 2.44 16.94
CA MET A 112 -13.08 2.14 15.63
C MET A 112 -12.05 1.01 15.69
N THR A 113 -11.22 0.98 16.75
CA THR A 113 -10.25 -0.11 16.96
C THR A 113 -10.96 -1.46 17.14
N ILE A 114 -12.07 -1.48 17.90
CA ILE A 114 -12.85 -2.70 18.12
C ILE A 114 -13.53 -3.13 16.81
N ASP A 115 -14.14 -2.21 16.07
CA ASP A 115 -14.76 -2.53 14.79
C ASP A 115 -13.76 -3.10 13.78
N PHE A 116 -12.53 -2.57 13.77
CA PHE A 116 -11.42 -3.13 12.99
C PHE A 116 -11.05 -4.55 13.45
N LEU A 117 -10.84 -4.76 14.76
CA LEU A 117 -10.45 -6.07 15.31
C LEU A 117 -11.54 -7.14 15.10
N GLU A 118 -12.83 -6.76 15.15
CA GLU A 118 -13.92 -7.68 14.83
C GLU A 118 -14.02 -7.95 13.33
N ALA A 119 -13.80 -6.95 12.47
CA ALA A 119 -13.84 -7.14 11.01
C ALA A 119 -12.69 -7.99 10.48
N THR A 120 -11.54 -7.99 11.17
CA THR A 120 -10.36 -8.80 10.82
C THR A 120 -10.18 -10.05 11.65
N LYS A 121 -11.20 -10.43 12.43
CA LYS A 121 -11.14 -11.58 13.34
C LYS A 121 -10.86 -12.89 12.62
N GLY A 122 -9.84 -13.60 13.08
CA GLY A 122 -9.40 -14.86 12.49
C GLY A 122 -8.31 -14.70 11.42
N HIS A 123 -7.96 -13.48 11.09
CA HIS A 123 -6.87 -13.13 10.18
C HIS A 123 -5.74 -12.41 10.91
N SER A 124 -4.56 -12.41 10.32
CA SER A 124 -3.45 -11.62 10.84
C SER A 124 -3.71 -10.13 10.61
N ALA A 125 -3.41 -9.31 11.63
CA ALA A 125 -3.48 -7.86 11.53
C ALA A 125 -2.18 -7.23 12.04
N ILE A 126 -1.83 -6.06 11.50
CA ILE A 126 -0.71 -5.23 11.94
C ILE A 126 -1.31 -3.96 12.55
N LEU A 127 -1.12 -3.76 13.85
CA LEU A 127 -1.55 -2.52 14.51
C LEU A 127 -0.38 -1.55 14.60
N ASN A 128 -0.60 -0.34 14.11
CA ASN A 128 0.33 0.77 14.17
C ASN A 128 -0.36 2.01 14.74
N PHE A 129 -0.33 2.18 16.06
CA PHE A 129 -0.71 3.44 16.70
C PHE A 129 0.44 4.43 16.51
N SER A 130 0.46 5.07 15.34
CA SER A 130 1.59 5.88 14.87
C SER A 130 1.77 7.18 15.65
N THR A 131 0.68 7.74 16.16
CA THR A 131 0.69 9.02 16.87
C THR A 131 0.78 8.78 18.36
N ILE A 132 1.90 9.18 18.96
CA ILE A 132 2.09 9.15 20.40
C ILE A 132 1.74 10.51 21.04
N PRO A 133 1.48 10.55 22.36
CA PRO A 133 1.22 11.82 23.06
C PRO A 133 2.31 12.85 22.79
N GLN A 134 1.92 14.03 22.32
CA GLN A 134 2.86 15.12 22.02
C GLN A 134 3.72 15.52 23.23
N TRP A 135 3.18 15.44 24.43
CA TRP A 135 3.89 15.77 25.67
C TRP A 135 5.09 14.84 25.97
N MET A 136 5.22 13.71 25.26
CA MET A 136 6.39 12.83 25.35
C MET A 136 7.59 13.37 24.56
N TYR A 137 7.37 14.34 23.67
CA TYR A 137 8.43 15.02 22.94
C TYR A 137 8.80 16.36 23.57
N LYS A 138 10.02 16.82 23.28
CA LYS A 138 10.44 18.19 23.50
C LYS A 138 9.93 19.04 22.35
N THR A 139 8.90 19.82 22.58
CA THR A 139 8.32 20.73 21.59
C THR A 139 8.41 22.17 22.08
N GLU A 140 8.48 23.13 21.15
CA GLU A 140 8.58 24.56 21.49
C GLU A 140 7.27 25.11 22.06
N LYS A 141 6.16 24.51 21.68
CA LYS A 141 4.81 24.94 22.06
C LYS A 141 4.00 23.75 22.56
N HIS A 142 3.12 24.03 23.51
CA HIS A 142 2.06 23.09 23.84
C HIS A 142 1.12 22.95 22.63
N VAL A 143 0.71 21.73 22.30
CA VAL A 143 -0.26 21.49 21.26
C VAL A 143 -1.66 21.46 21.86
N ASP A 144 -2.51 22.36 21.37
CA ASP A 144 -3.93 22.33 21.71
C ASP A 144 -4.65 21.35 20.80
N TYR A 145 -5.25 20.35 21.42
CA TYR A 145 -6.08 19.38 20.70
C TYR A 145 -7.42 20.01 20.29
N PRO A 146 -7.91 19.78 19.07
CA PRO A 146 -9.18 20.36 18.62
C PRO A 146 -10.33 19.91 19.52
N ALA A 147 -11.32 20.80 19.76
CA ALA A 147 -12.50 20.44 20.53
C ALA A 147 -13.30 19.32 19.87
N ASP A 148 -13.52 19.41 18.57
CA ASP A 148 -14.12 18.37 17.73
C ASP A 148 -13.07 17.31 17.35
N PRO A 149 -13.22 16.04 17.77
CA PRO A 149 -12.27 14.97 17.43
C PRO A 149 -12.21 14.67 15.92
N SER A 150 -13.22 15.09 15.15
CA SER A 150 -13.26 14.93 13.69
C SER A 150 -12.62 16.10 12.93
N GLN A 151 -12.14 17.11 13.63
CA GLN A 151 -11.43 18.23 13.00
C GLN A 151 -10.02 17.79 12.62
N VAL A 152 -9.68 17.96 11.34
CA VAL A 152 -8.32 17.69 10.84
C VAL A 152 -7.29 18.67 11.43
N THR A 153 -6.13 18.14 11.82
CA THR A 153 -5.05 18.89 12.48
C THR A 153 -3.71 18.52 11.81
N TRP A 154 -3.52 18.98 10.56
CA TRP A 154 -2.30 18.71 9.79
C TRP A 154 -1.02 19.29 10.40
N ASN A 155 -1.15 20.32 11.22
CA ASN A 155 -0.04 20.94 11.94
C ASN A 155 0.18 20.37 13.34
N TYR A 156 -0.31 19.16 13.62
CA TYR A 156 0.02 18.44 14.84
C TYR A 156 1.51 18.19 14.91
N GLU A 157 2.17 18.76 15.92
CA GLU A 157 3.61 18.63 16.08
C GLU A 157 3.93 17.33 16.82
N GLN A 158 4.58 16.38 16.14
CA GLN A 158 4.96 15.11 16.73
C GLN A 158 6.32 15.16 17.44
N GLY A 159 7.18 16.14 17.09
CA GLY A 159 8.53 16.26 17.63
C GLY A 159 9.53 15.20 17.15
N THR A 160 10.80 15.46 17.40
CA THR A 160 11.93 14.59 17.03
C THR A 160 12.64 14.02 18.25
N GLU A 161 12.79 14.82 19.32
CA GLU A 161 13.51 14.46 20.53
C GLU A 161 12.53 14.14 21.66
N LEU A 162 12.62 12.92 22.22
CA LEU A 162 11.83 12.53 23.37
C LEU A 162 12.27 13.28 24.63
N ARG A 163 11.34 13.65 25.50
CA ARG A 163 11.63 14.25 26.79
C ARG A 163 12.32 13.27 27.75
N ASP A 164 11.98 11.99 27.68
CA ASP A 164 12.67 10.91 28.38
C ASP A 164 13.77 10.29 27.47
N PRO A 165 15.06 10.62 27.71
CA PRO A 165 16.15 10.08 26.88
C PRO A 165 16.35 8.56 27.06
N THR A 166 15.72 7.95 28.07
CA THR A 166 15.75 6.49 28.26
C THR A 166 14.72 5.77 27.40
N MET A 167 13.77 6.50 26.78
CA MET A 167 12.68 5.99 25.94
C MET A 167 11.69 5.07 26.66
N ARG A 168 11.80 4.92 27.97
CA ARG A 168 10.93 4.03 28.77
C ARG A 168 9.52 4.54 28.86
N GLU A 169 9.33 5.85 28.92
CA GLU A 169 8.01 6.48 28.99
C GLU A 169 7.14 6.09 27.77
N VAL A 170 7.70 6.18 26.57
CA VAL A 170 7.02 5.76 25.32
C VAL A 170 6.84 4.25 25.29
N ALA A 171 7.84 3.49 25.70
CA ALA A 171 7.77 2.03 25.75
C ALA A 171 6.67 1.53 26.71
N ASP A 172 6.55 2.13 27.88
CA ASP A 172 5.50 1.82 28.87
C ASP A 172 4.11 2.25 28.38
N TYR A 173 4.01 3.38 27.66
CA TYR A 173 2.77 3.80 26.99
C TYR A 173 2.27 2.72 26.03
N TYR A 174 3.11 2.24 25.11
CA TYR A 174 2.73 1.20 24.17
C TYR A 174 2.43 -0.13 24.84
N ALA A 175 3.17 -0.53 25.85
CA ALA A 175 2.86 -1.75 26.59
C ALA A 175 1.48 -1.69 27.28
N ARG A 176 1.10 -0.52 27.82
CA ARG A 176 -0.24 -0.29 28.39
C ARG A 176 -1.32 -0.29 27.32
N LEU A 177 -1.08 0.36 26.18
CA LEU A 177 -2.00 0.38 25.05
C LEU A 177 -2.27 -1.03 24.52
N VAL A 178 -1.22 -1.84 24.31
CA VAL A 178 -1.36 -3.26 23.94
C VAL A 178 -2.11 -4.03 25.01
N SER A 179 -1.77 -3.84 26.29
CA SER A 179 -2.42 -4.54 27.41
C SER A 179 -3.90 -4.20 27.54
N TRP A 180 -4.30 -2.97 27.18
CA TRP A 180 -5.70 -2.55 27.15
C TRP A 180 -6.55 -3.47 26.27
N TYR A 181 -6.10 -3.76 25.04
CA TYR A 181 -6.84 -4.59 24.11
C TYR A 181 -6.63 -6.11 24.30
N THR A 182 -5.51 -6.52 24.91
CA THR A 182 -5.16 -7.96 24.93
C THR A 182 -5.30 -8.62 26.31
N ASN A 183 -5.16 -7.87 27.40
CA ASN A 183 -5.09 -8.39 28.77
C ASN A 183 -6.17 -7.84 29.71
N GLY A 184 -7.24 -7.26 29.14
CA GLY A 184 -8.36 -6.73 29.91
C GLY A 184 -8.05 -5.42 30.65
N GLY A 185 -6.95 -4.74 30.31
CA GLY A 185 -6.55 -3.46 30.91
C GLY A 185 -5.11 -3.46 31.42
N PHE A 186 -4.72 -2.40 32.14
CA PHE A 186 -3.34 -2.19 32.64
C PHE A 186 -3.34 -1.44 33.97
N THR A 187 -2.17 -1.36 34.61
CA THR A 187 -1.91 -0.51 35.78
C THR A 187 -1.07 0.68 35.34
N ASP A 188 -1.52 1.89 35.69
CA ASP A 188 -0.85 3.14 35.35
C ASP A 188 0.38 3.43 36.21
N GLU A 189 1.05 4.58 35.98
CA GLU A 189 2.27 5.02 36.64
C GLU A 189 2.08 5.22 38.16
N PHE A 190 0.85 5.48 38.61
CA PHE A 190 0.52 5.71 40.01
C PHE A 190 -0.07 4.47 40.68
N GLY A 191 -0.07 3.32 40.01
CA GLY A 191 -0.58 2.06 40.55
C GLY A 191 -2.10 1.89 40.47
N LYS A 192 -2.82 2.77 39.73
CA LYS A 192 -4.26 2.64 39.52
C LYS A 192 -4.54 1.65 38.42
N ARG A 193 -5.49 0.72 38.63
CA ARG A 193 -5.95 -0.21 37.60
C ARG A 193 -6.99 0.46 36.71
N HIS A 194 -6.76 0.32 35.37
CA HIS A 194 -7.70 0.65 34.32
C HIS A 194 -8.16 -0.66 33.67
N GLU A 195 -9.47 -0.87 33.52
CA GLU A 195 -10.05 -2.11 33.03
C GLU A 195 -10.82 -1.87 31.75
N SER A 196 -10.52 -2.67 30.71
CA SER A 196 -11.24 -2.70 29.42
C SER A 196 -12.15 -3.93 29.29
N GLY A 197 -11.73 -5.04 29.88
CA GLY A 197 -12.34 -6.34 29.66
C GLY A 197 -12.06 -6.96 28.28
N TYR A 198 -11.21 -6.33 27.45
CA TYR A 198 -10.87 -6.84 26.11
C TYR A 198 -9.76 -7.90 26.16
N HIS A 199 -9.91 -8.93 25.32
CA HIS A 199 -8.94 -10.02 25.18
C HIS A 199 -8.76 -10.39 23.70
N TYR A 200 -8.46 -9.39 22.87
CA TYR A 200 -8.22 -9.59 21.45
C TYR A 200 -6.85 -10.23 21.18
N SER A 201 -6.77 -10.99 20.12
CA SER A 201 -5.48 -11.44 19.58
C SER A 201 -4.93 -10.38 18.62
N ILE A 202 -3.79 -9.82 18.96
CA ILE A 202 -3.05 -8.89 18.09
C ILE A 202 -1.75 -9.58 17.71
N PRO A 203 -1.66 -10.15 16.49
CA PRO A 203 -0.49 -10.93 16.09
C PRO A 203 0.75 -10.09 15.79
N CYS A 204 0.57 -8.86 15.23
CA CYS A 204 1.68 -8.01 14.85
C CYS A 204 1.48 -6.57 15.36
N TRP A 205 2.58 -5.96 15.80
CA TRP A 205 2.66 -4.56 16.20
C TRP A 205 3.74 -3.85 15.40
N GLU A 206 3.39 -2.76 14.77
CA GLU A 206 4.35 -1.91 14.06
C GLU A 206 4.72 -0.70 14.90
N VAL A 207 6.02 -0.38 14.93
CA VAL A 207 6.57 0.64 15.82
C VAL A 207 6.73 1.95 15.09
N LEU A 208 5.80 2.88 15.31
CA LEU A 208 5.67 4.19 14.68
C LEU A 208 5.38 4.10 13.16
N ASN A 209 5.15 5.26 12.56
CA ASN A 209 4.94 5.44 11.13
C ASN A 209 5.90 6.51 10.61
N GLU A 210 6.44 6.31 9.42
CA GLU A 210 7.21 7.29 8.65
C GLU A 210 8.22 8.08 9.50
N VAL A 211 9.00 7.35 10.28
CA VAL A 211 9.91 7.92 11.30
C VAL A 211 10.98 8.83 10.71
N ASP A 212 11.32 8.63 9.46
CA ASP A 212 12.20 9.46 8.65
C ASP A 212 11.56 10.80 8.23
N PHE A 213 10.23 10.80 8.04
CA PHE A 213 9.46 11.96 7.56
C PHE A 213 8.68 12.65 8.68
N GLU A 214 7.86 11.93 9.45
CA GLU A 214 7.01 12.50 10.49
C GLU A 214 7.80 12.98 11.72
N HIS A 215 8.88 12.29 12.05
CA HIS A 215 9.66 12.53 13.26
C HIS A 215 11.10 12.95 13.00
N HIS A 216 11.64 12.75 11.79
CA HIS A 216 13.04 12.99 11.45
C HIS A 216 14.03 12.29 12.40
N ILE A 217 13.69 11.09 12.85
CA ILE A 217 14.49 10.28 13.78
C ILE A 217 15.58 9.55 13.00
N SER A 218 16.84 9.63 13.46
CA SER A 218 17.94 8.89 12.82
C SER A 218 17.81 7.37 12.99
N PRO A 219 18.43 6.56 12.12
CA PRO A 219 18.42 5.10 12.24
C PRO A 219 18.87 4.59 13.61
N GLU A 220 19.90 5.21 14.18
CA GLU A 220 20.44 4.85 15.50
C GLU A 220 19.47 5.13 16.63
N THR A 221 18.78 6.27 16.57
CA THR A 221 17.81 6.66 17.57
C THR A 221 16.54 5.81 17.45
N TYR A 222 16.08 5.58 16.20
CA TYR A 222 14.94 4.71 15.95
C TYR A 222 15.18 3.28 16.43
N THR A 223 16.34 2.70 16.14
CA THR A 223 16.70 1.34 16.59
C THR A 223 16.63 1.20 18.11
N LYS A 224 17.14 2.19 18.84
CA LYS A 224 17.03 2.21 20.31
C LYS A 224 15.59 2.31 20.79
N LEU A 225 14.78 3.15 20.16
CA LEU A 225 13.38 3.32 20.49
C LEU A 225 12.58 2.04 20.21
N TYR A 226 12.80 1.43 19.06
CA TYR A 226 12.22 0.13 18.69
C TYR A 226 12.54 -0.93 19.74
N ASP A 227 13.79 -1.04 20.17
CA ASP A 227 14.22 -2.02 21.17
C ASP A 227 13.48 -1.84 22.51
N GLU A 228 13.35 -0.61 23.01
CA GLU A 228 12.67 -0.34 24.26
C GLU A 228 11.18 -0.69 24.19
N ILE A 229 10.50 -0.27 23.11
CA ILE A 229 9.08 -0.55 22.88
C ILE A 229 8.84 -2.06 22.76
N VAL A 230 9.61 -2.74 21.93
CA VAL A 230 9.50 -4.19 21.71
C VAL A 230 9.71 -4.97 23.01
N LEU A 231 10.75 -4.64 23.78
CA LEU A 231 11.01 -5.31 25.05
C LEU A 231 9.92 -5.05 26.09
N ALA A 232 9.30 -3.87 26.09
CA ALA A 232 8.18 -3.56 26.98
C ALA A 232 6.91 -4.33 26.58
N ILE A 233 6.57 -4.35 25.28
CA ILE A 233 5.40 -5.09 24.78
C ILE A 233 5.58 -6.61 24.98
N LYS A 234 6.77 -7.16 24.78
CA LYS A 234 7.03 -8.60 25.00
C LYS A 234 6.79 -9.06 26.45
N LYS A 235 6.85 -8.16 27.44
CA LYS A 235 6.49 -8.51 28.83
C LYS A 235 5.01 -8.80 29.00
N VAL A 236 4.16 -8.15 28.19
CA VAL A 236 2.70 -8.29 28.25
C VAL A 236 2.15 -9.23 27.15
N GLN A 237 2.86 -9.33 26.02
CA GLN A 237 2.52 -10.20 24.89
C GLN A 237 3.77 -10.87 24.31
N PRO A 238 4.25 -11.98 24.92
CA PRO A 238 5.53 -12.61 24.54
C PRO A 238 5.61 -13.14 23.11
N ASN A 239 4.47 -13.48 22.51
CA ASN A 239 4.38 -14.11 21.18
C ASN A 239 4.06 -13.12 20.05
N MET A 240 3.90 -11.83 20.37
CA MET A 240 3.64 -10.80 19.38
C MET A 240 4.82 -10.66 18.41
N LYS A 241 4.52 -10.50 17.13
CA LYS A 241 5.49 -10.18 16.09
C LYS A 241 5.62 -8.67 15.93
N PHE A 242 6.78 -8.23 15.46
CA PHE A 242 7.06 -6.80 15.36
C PHE A 242 7.46 -6.41 13.95
N VAL A 243 6.95 -5.25 13.52
CA VAL A 243 7.28 -4.60 12.26
C VAL A 243 8.06 -3.32 12.59
N GLY A 244 9.18 -3.12 11.92
CA GLY A 244 10.03 -1.96 12.14
C GLY A 244 10.22 -1.15 10.88
N LEU A 245 10.66 0.09 11.08
CA LEU A 245 10.96 1.12 10.10
C LEU A 245 9.73 1.89 9.64
N ALA A 246 8.80 1.31 8.85
CA ALA A 246 7.67 2.01 8.23
C ALA A 246 8.11 3.32 7.55
N LEU A 247 9.14 3.26 6.68
CA LEU A 247 9.75 4.45 6.10
C LEU A 247 8.89 5.04 4.99
N ALA A 248 8.72 6.38 5.01
CA ALA A 248 8.14 7.13 3.90
C ALA A 248 9.07 7.20 2.69
N MET A 249 10.39 7.29 2.95
CA MET A 249 11.43 7.50 1.94
C MET A 249 12.43 6.34 1.97
N GLU A 250 12.15 5.29 1.21
CA GLU A 250 12.94 4.06 1.16
C GLU A 250 14.32 4.22 0.48
N THR A 251 14.69 5.43 0.09
CA THR A 251 15.91 5.71 -0.68
C THR A 251 17.18 5.84 0.14
N ASP A 252 17.08 6.00 1.48
CA ASP A 252 18.25 6.02 2.36
C ASP A 252 18.59 4.60 2.86
N PRO A 253 19.64 3.95 2.31
CA PRO A 253 20.02 2.60 2.71
C PRO A 253 20.50 2.48 4.15
N HIS A 254 20.91 3.59 4.78
CA HIS A 254 21.46 3.57 6.14
C HIS A 254 20.41 3.10 7.17
N TYR A 255 19.13 3.44 6.98
CA TYR A 255 18.07 2.91 7.82
C TYR A 255 18.05 1.38 7.82
N PHE A 256 18.08 0.78 6.64
CA PHE A 256 18.03 -0.68 6.49
C PHE A 256 19.34 -1.36 6.96
N GLU A 257 20.50 -0.81 6.61
CA GLU A 257 21.79 -1.37 7.00
C GLU A 257 21.99 -1.34 8.51
N TYR A 258 21.59 -0.24 9.17
CA TYR A 258 21.73 -0.10 10.61
C TYR A 258 20.73 -0.97 11.37
N PHE A 259 19.45 -0.90 10.99
CA PHE A 259 18.37 -1.63 11.66
C PHE A 259 18.48 -3.14 11.50
N LEU A 260 18.86 -3.63 10.33
CA LEU A 260 18.96 -5.08 10.07
C LEU A 260 20.24 -5.71 10.65
N ASP A 261 21.21 -4.95 11.11
CA ASP A 261 22.39 -5.51 11.81
C ASP A 261 22.04 -5.80 13.27
N HIS A 262 21.85 -7.07 13.60
CA HIS A 262 21.52 -7.54 14.96
C HIS A 262 22.46 -7.03 16.06
N LYS A 263 23.69 -6.60 15.73
CA LYS A 263 24.62 -6.02 16.70
C LYS A 263 24.19 -4.67 17.22
N ASN A 264 23.33 -3.97 16.51
CA ASN A 264 22.81 -2.67 16.87
C ASN A 264 21.61 -2.76 17.81
N HIS A 265 21.07 -3.98 18.03
CA HIS A 265 19.92 -4.25 18.87
C HIS A 265 20.30 -4.83 20.23
N LYS A 266 19.42 -4.61 21.19
CA LYS A 266 19.50 -5.25 22.51
C LYS A 266 19.25 -6.75 22.39
N PRO A 267 19.91 -7.57 23.26
CA PRO A 267 19.65 -9.00 23.30
C PRO A 267 18.16 -9.33 23.49
N GLY A 268 17.63 -10.23 22.66
CA GLY A 268 16.25 -10.72 22.75
C GLY A 268 15.20 -9.87 22.00
N VAL A 269 15.62 -8.83 21.30
CA VAL A 269 14.77 -8.07 20.37
C VAL A 269 14.66 -8.86 19.07
N PRO A 270 13.45 -9.23 18.60
CA PRO A 270 13.25 -9.86 17.30
C PRO A 270 13.23 -8.84 16.18
N LEU A 271 13.67 -9.26 15.00
CA LEU A 271 13.50 -8.54 13.75
C LEU A 271 12.56 -9.37 12.86
N ASP A 272 11.25 -9.36 13.18
CA ASP A 272 10.29 -10.22 12.48
C ASP A 272 10.00 -9.68 11.08
N PHE A 273 9.75 -8.37 10.95
CA PHE A 273 9.47 -7.68 9.69
C PHE A 273 10.14 -6.31 9.62
N ILE A 274 10.45 -5.89 8.39
CA ILE A 274 10.67 -4.49 8.03
C ILE A 274 9.56 -4.01 7.13
N SER A 275 9.23 -2.71 7.19
CA SER A 275 8.25 -2.07 6.32
C SER A 275 8.78 -0.76 5.74
N TYR A 276 8.23 -0.39 4.59
CA TYR A 276 8.43 0.89 3.92
C TYR A 276 7.34 1.11 2.89
N HIS A 277 7.16 2.35 2.46
CA HIS A 277 6.02 2.82 1.71
C HIS A 277 6.37 3.18 0.28
N PHE A 278 5.36 3.22 -0.58
CA PHE A 278 5.47 3.74 -1.93
C PHE A 278 4.18 4.39 -2.39
N TYR A 279 4.29 5.65 -2.79
CA TYR A 279 3.25 6.35 -3.52
C TYR A 279 3.79 6.87 -4.84
N ALA A 280 3.12 6.53 -5.95
CA ALA A 280 3.37 7.20 -7.21
C ALA A 280 2.69 8.57 -7.17
N VAL A 281 3.46 9.63 -7.40
CA VAL A 281 3.01 11.01 -7.34
C VAL A 281 3.32 11.68 -8.67
N PRO A 282 2.33 12.23 -9.40
CA PRO A 282 2.58 12.92 -10.67
C PRO A 282 3.24 14.27 -10.42
N SER A 283 3.84 14.83 -11.45
CA SER A 283 4.11 16.27 -11.48
C SER A 283 2.79 17.04 -11.52
N ILE A 284 2.69 18.10 -10.76
CA ILE A 284 1.50 18.99 -10.76
C ILE A 284 1.19 19.57 -12.16
N GLU A 285 2.15 19.55 -13.06
CA GLU A 285 2.04 20.08 -14.44
C GLU A 285 1.66 19.00 -15.46
N GLU A 286 1.57 17.73 -15.05
CA GLU A 286 1.22 16.64 -15.96
C GLU A 286 -0.27 16.63 -16.30
N THR A 287 -0.58 16.25 -17.55
CA THR A 287 -1.96 15.99 -17.95
C THR A 287 -2.33 14.54 -17.66
N PRO A 288 -3.62 14.20 -17.48
CA PRO A 288 -4.06 12.83 -17.23
C PRO A 288 -3.56 11.79 -18.25
N GLU A 289 -3.36 12.18 -19.50
CA GLU A 289 -2.82 11.28 -20.53
C GLU A 289 -1.35 10.92 -20.28
N VAL A 290 -0.61 11.77 -19.57
CA VAL A 290 0.80 11.56 -19.23
C VAL A 290 0.95 10.81 -17.92
N GLU A 291 0.09 11.04 -16.96
CA GLU A 291 0.16 10.44 -15.61
C GLU A 291 0.31 8.91 -15.62
N GLN A 292 -0.36 8.21 -16.56
CA GLN A 292 -0.23 6.76 -16.71
C GLN A 292 1.22 6.31 -16.93
N PHE A 293 2.02 7.11 -17.64
CA PHE A 293 3.43 6.78 -17.87
C PHE A 293 4.25 7.08 -16.62
N THR A 294 4.01 8.20 -15.96
CA THR A 294 4.71 8.62 -14.76
C THR A 294 4.49 7.63 -13.63
N TYR A 295 3.26 7.20 -13.38
CA TYR A 295 2.96 6.26 -12.32
C TYR A 295 3.67 4.92 -12.51
N PHE A 296 3.62 4.34 -13.70
CA PHE A 296 4.31 3.07 -13.95
C PHE A 296 5.83 3.22 -13.98
N ALA A 297 6.38 4.36 -14.44
CA ALA A 297 7.82 4.61 -14.39
C ALA A 297 8.32 4.77 -12.94
N GLN A 298 7.56 5.44 -12.07
CA GLN A 298 7.87 5.55 -10.65
C GLN A 298 7.77 4.18 -9.96
N ALA A 299 6.75 3.38 -10.28
CA ALA A 299 6.64 2.00 -9.79
C ALA A 299 7.86 1.15 -10.19
N GLU A 300 8.33 1.26 -11.43
CA GLU A 300 9.56 0.56 -11.88
C GLU A 300 10.81 1.05 -11.13
N GLY A 301 10.89 2.34 -10.82
CA GLY A 301 11.94 2.92 -9.97
C GLY A 301 11.92 2.33 -8.57
N PHE A 302 10.75 2.33 -7.93
CA PHE A 302 10.54 1.72 -6.62
C PHE A 302 10.93 0.24 -6.59
N LEU A 303 10.50 -0.56 -7.57
CA LEU A 303 10.84 -1.98 -7.63
C LEU A 303 12.35 -2.24 -7.76
N LYS A 304 13.13 -1.32 -8.32
CA LYS A 304 14.61 -1.39 -8.29
C LYS A 304 15.14 -1.17 -6.88
N THR A 305 14.58 -0.20 -6.15
CA THR A 305 14.90 0.05 -4.73
C THR A 305 14.55 -1.15 -3.87
N VAL A 306 13.39 -1.78 -4.06
CA VAL A 306 13.01 -3.03 -3.36
C VAL A 306 14.08 -4.12 -3.55
N ARG A 307 14.56 -4.35 -4.79
CA ARG A 307 15.62 -5.34 -5.04
C ARG A 307 16.90 -5.02 -4.28
N TYR A 308 17.24 -3.76 -4.15
CA TYR A 308 18.40 -3.32 -3.39
C TYR A 308 18.24 -3.55 -1.88
N ILE A 309 17.09 -3.17 -1.31
CA ILE A 309 16.75 -3.39 0.10
C ILE A 309 16.74 -4.89 0.41
N GLU A 310 16.18 -5.72 -0.45
CA GLU A 310 16.17 -7.17 -0.30
C GLU A 310 17.61 -7.78 -0.32
N ALA A 311 18.53 -7.19 -1.06
CA ALA A 311 19.92 -7.60 -1.02
C ALA A 311 20.58 -7.28 0.34
N ILE A 312 20.27 -6.12 0.94
CA ILE A 312 20.70 -5.75 2.30
C ILE A 312 20.10 -6.72 3.32
N ARG A 313 18.78 -6.92 3.28
CA ARG A 313 18.05 -7.80 4.19
C ARG A 313 18.61 -9.23 4.17
N LYS A 314 18.75 -9.82 2.98
CA LYS A 314 19.30 -11.19 2.82
C LYS A 314 20.73 -11.33 3.33
N ARG A 315 21.51 -10.26 3.30
CA ARG A 315 22.89 -10.23 3.82
C ARG A 315 22.95 -10.13 5.34
N LEU A 316 22.09 -9.29 5.96
CA LEU A 316 22.18 -8.93 7.38
C LEU A 316 21.22 -9.71 8.26
N SER A 317 19.98 -9.94 7.80
CA SER A 317 18.92 -10.64 8.55
C SER A 317 18.02 -11.44 7.59
N PRO A 318 18.47 -12.57 7.06
CA PRO A 318 17.76 -13.33 6.03
C PRO A 318 16.41 -13.88 6.48
N GLU A 319 16.20 -14.06 7.78
CA GLU A 319 14.94 -14.52 8.37
C GLU A 319 13.91 -13.43 8.55
N THR A 320 14.31 -12.14 8.55
CA THR A 320 13.39 -11.01 8.61
C THR A 320 12.54 -10.97 7.36
N LYS A 321 11.25 -10.77 7.51
CA LYS A 321 10.28 -10.64 6.44
C LYS A 321 10.15 -9.19 5.99
N THR A 322 9.56 -8.98 4.81
CA THR A 322 9.30 -7.64 4.27
C THR A 322 7.82 -7.42 4.03
N THR A 323 7.27 -6.34 4.56
CA THR A 323 5.96 -5.83 4.21
C THR A 323 6.08 -4.47 3.53
N ILE A 324 5.42 -4.32 2.37
CA ILE A 324 5.20 -3.03 1.73
C ILE A 324 3.74 -2.70 2.02
N ASP A 325 3.47 -2.04 3.10
CA ASP A 325 2.13 -1.93 3.68
C ASP A 325 1.41 -0.60 3.37
N GLU A 326 2.08 0.25 2.59
CA GLU A 326 1.46 1.39 1.92
C GLU A 326 1.92 1.46 0.46
N VAL A 327 1.08 0.94 -0.43
CA VAL A 327 1.25 1.09 -1.88
C VAL A 327 0.08 1.89 -2.44
N GLY A 328 0.35 3.00 -3.12
CA GLY A 328 -0.73 3.82 -3.66
C GLY A 328 -0.30 4.76 -4.78
N VAL A 329 -1.27 5.52 -5.21
CA VAL A 329 -1.10 6.68 -6.10
C VAL A 329 -1.71 7.90 -5.41
N ILE A 330 -1.06 9.04 -5.53
CA ILE A 330 -1.58 10.32 -5.02
C ILE A 330 -1.78 11.25 -6.21
N SER A 331 -2.99 11.79 -6.37
CA SER A 331 -3.26 12.74 -7.45
C SER A 331 -2.57 14.08 -7.20
N ALA A 332 -2.30 14.83 -8.27
CA ALA A 332 -1.74 16.19 -8.16
C ALA A 332 -2.63 17.12 -7.32
N ASP A 333 -3.95 16.92 -7.36
CA ASP A 333 -4.92 17.72 -6.59
C ASP A 333 -4.76 17.51 -5.08
N ASP A 334 -4.47 16.30 -4.64
CA ASP A 334 -4.26 15.97 -3.23
C ASP A 334 -3.01 16.65 -2.65
N LEU A 335 -2.01 16.93 -3.47
CA LEU A 335 -0.81 17.65 -3.04
C LEU A 335 -1.10 19.12 -2.69
N ALA A 336 -2.22 19.66 -3.17
CA ALA A 336 -2.69 21.01 -2.87
C ALA A 336 -3.63 21.05 -1.65
N GLN A 337 -3.98 19.90 -1.04
CA GLN A 337 -4.82 19.89 0.16
C GLN A 337 -4.16 20.69 1.30
N GLY A 338 -4.98 21.40 2.08
CA GLY A 338 -4.48 22.33 3.10
C GLY A 338 -4.09 23.70 2.59
N THR A 339 -4.00 23.93 1.27
CA THR A 339 -3.80 25.26 0.70
C THR A 339 -5.05 26.11 0.89
N PRO A 340 -4.94 27.34 1.43
CA PRO A 340 -6.09 28.21 1.64
C PRO A 340 -6.87 28.44 0.33
N GLY A 341 -8.17 28.12 0.35
CA GLY A 341 -9.06 28.29 -0.81
C GLY A 341 -9.04 27.15 -1.81
N HIS A 342 -8.22 26.12 -1.64
CA HIS A 342 -8.24 24.91 -2.44
C HIS A 342 -9.61 24.20 -2.34
N LYS A 343 -10.09 23.70 -3.46
CA LYS A 343 -11.31 22.86 -3.53
C LYS A 343 -10.95 21.59 -4.29
N ALA A 344 -11.12 20.45 -3.61
CA ALA A 344 -10.87 19.15 -4.20
C ALA A 344 -11.62 18.98 -5.53
N GLN A 345 -10.92 18.52 -6.55
CA GLN A 345 -11.51 18.24 -7.86
C GLN A 345 -12.16 16.85 -7.87
N PRO A 346 -13.20 16.63 -8.68
CA PRO A 346 -13.77 15.30 -8.87
C PRO A 346 -12.73 14.35 -9.46
N ILE A 347 -12.58 13.18 -8.86
CA ILE A 347 -11.68 12.14 -9.34
C ILE A 347 -12.40 11.30 -10.40
N PRO A 348 -11.89 11.22 -11.64
CA PRO A 348 -12.53 10.45 -12.70
C PRO A 348 -12.45 8.94 -12.43
N ASN A 349 -13.47 8.18 -12.85
CA ASN A 349 -13.50 6.73 -12.63
C ASN A 349 -12.28 5.99 -13.21
N SER A 350 -11.75 6.47 -14.34
CA SER A 350 -10.53 5.89 -14.96
C SER A 350 -9.30 5.96 -14.06
N TYR A 351 -9.22 6.94 -13.16
CA TYR A 351 -8.16 7.05 -12.16
C TYR A 351 -8.13 5.84 -11.21
N TRP A 352 -9.28 5.39 -10.75
CA TRP A 352 -9.38 4.22 -9.87
C TRP A 352 -8.92 2.93 -10.59
N ASN A 353 -9.19 2.81 -11.90
CA ASN A 353 -8.68 1.69 -12.70
C ASN A 353 -7.17 1.78 -12.90
N LEU A 354 -6.62 2.98 -13.18
CA LEU A 354 -5.18 3.19 -13.29
C LEU A 354 -4.46 2.81 -11.98
N ALA A 355 -4.97 3.28 -10.83
CA ALA A 355 -4.42 2.98 -9.52
C ALA A 355 -4.46 1.47 -9.22
N GLY A 356 -5.59 0.81 -9.48
CA GLY A 356 -5.72 -0.64 -9.32
C GLY A 356 -4.80 -1.43 -10.26
N ALA A 357 -4.65 -1.00 -11.52
CA ALA A 357 -3.73 -1.63 -12.46
C ALA A 357 -2.26 -1.47 -12.01
N MET A 358 -1.87 -0.31 -11.48
CA MET A 358 -0.53 -0.11 -10.92
C MET A 358 -0.30 -1.00 -9.70
N TYR A 359 -1.26 -1.10 -8.79
CA TYR A 359 -1.15 -2.00 -7.64
C TYR A 359 -1.01 -3.47 -8.08
N ALA A 360 -1.82 -3.93 -9.04
CA ALA A 360 -1.73 -5.31 -9.56
C ALA A 360 -0.36 -5.60 -10.21
N TYR A 361 0.21 -4.62 -10.91
CA TYR A 361 1.56 -4.70 -11.47
C TYR A 361 2.61 -4.83 -10.36
N ILE A 362 2.56 -3.95 -9.35
CA ILE A 362 3.49 -3.98 -8.21
C ILE A 362 3.34 -5.29 -7.44
N PHE A 363 2.12 -5.74 -7.13
CA PHE A 363 1.87 -7.04 -6.49
C PHE A 363 2.55 -8.19 -7.23
N GLY A 364 2.40 -8.26 -8.56
CA GLY A 364 3.03 -9.31 -9.36
C GLY A 364 4.55 -9.27 -9.31
N GLU A 365 5.17 -8.09 -9.37
CA GLU A 365 6.63 -7.92 -9.24
C GLU A 365 7.13 -8.25 -7.83
N LEU A 366 6.41 -7.84 -6.78
CA LEU A 366 6.74 -8.19 -5.40
C LEU A 366 6.64 -9.71 -5.16
N ALA A 367 5.64 -10.37 -5.76
CA ALA A 367 5.51 -11.82 -5.73
C ALA A 367 6.73 -12.52 -6.39
N GLN A 368 7.25 -11.95 -7.47
CA GLN A 368 8.47 -12.43 -8.11
C GLN A 368 9.73 -12.20 -7.25
N MET A 369 9.76 -11.19 -6.40
CA MET A 369 10.89 -10.92 -5.50
C MET A 369 10.84 -11.73 -4.21
N GLY A 370 9.68 -12.30 -3.86
CA GLY A 370 9.45 -13.05 -2.64
C GLY A 370 9.19 -12.15 -1.43
N ILE A 371 8.60 -10.97 -1.65
CA ILE A 371 8.10 -10.09 -0.59
C ILE A 371 6.91 -10.76 0.09
N ASP A 372 6.80 -10.63 1.41
CA ASP A 372 5.78 -11.37 2.19
C ASP A 372 4.41 -10.70 2.12
N VAL A 373 4.35 -9.36 2.14
CA VAL A 373 3.08 -8.60 2.18
C VAL A 373 3.11 -7.45 1.19
N ALA A 374 2.03 -7.29 0.42
CA ALA A 374 1.78 -6.15 -0.44
C ALA A 374 0.46 -5.48 -0.04
N GLY A 375 0.53 -4.38 0.69
CA GLY A 375 -0.61 -3.64 1.24
C GLY A 375 -0.96 -2.42 0.42
N GLU A 376 -2.20 -2.34 -0.04
CA GLU A 376 -2.71 -1.17 -0.76
C GLU A 376 -3.21 -0.10 0.23
N SER A 377 -2.82 1.13 0.06
CA SER A 377 -3.27 2.27 0.85
C SER A 377 -4.40 2.99 0.11
N GLN A 378 -5.46 3.36 0.74
CA GLN A 378 -6.04 3.04 2.05
C GLN A 378 -7.54 2.78 1.90
N LEU A 379 -8.17 2.07 2.82
CA LEU A 379 -9.61 1.71 2.72
C LEU A 379 -10.50 2.94 2.49
N VAL A 380 -10.34 3.98 3.32
CA VAL A 380 -11.08 5.24 3.18
C VAL A 380 -10.14 6.42 3.20
N GLY A 381 -10.04 7.14 2.09
CA GLY A 381 -9.55 8.50 2.00
C GLY A 381 -10.71 9.45 1.77
N PHE A 382 -10.58 10.74 2.06
CA PHE A 382 -11.64 11.71 1.84
C PHE A 382 -11.05 13.15 1.77
N PRO A 383 -11.84 14.18 1.41
CA PRO A 383 -11.30 15.50 1.01
C PRO A 383 -10.31 16.20 1.95
N THR A 384 -10.18 15.78 3.20
CA THR A 384 -9.17 16.32 4.13
C THR A 384 -8.07 15.32 4.48
N GLN A 385 -8.07 14.12 3.87
CA GLN A 385 -7.09 13.06 4.08
C GLN A 385 -6.93 12.21 2.82
N PHE A 386 -6.24 12.75 1.83
CA PHE A 386 -5.87 12.08 0.57
C PHE A 386 -7.03 11.31 -0.10
N PRO A 387 -8.04 12.00 -0.65
CA PRO A 387 -9.18 11.34 -1.29
C PRO A 387 -8.77 10.43 -2.45
N SER A 388 -7.69 10.73 -3.17
CA SER A 388 -7.23 9.93 -4.31
C SER A 388 -6.68 8.55 -3.93
N VAL A 389 -6.35 8.30 -2.66
CA VAL A 389 -5.91 6.97 -2.20
C VAL A 389 -7.07 6.10 -1.70
N SER A 390 -8.32 6.59 -1.72
CA SER A 390 -9.48 5.84 -1.23
C SER A 390 -9.77 4.59 -2.07
N MET A 391 -10.17 3.50 -1.40
CA MET A 391 -10.61 2.25 -2.04
C MET A 391 -12.14 2.10 -2.03
N VAL A 392 -12.84 2.96 -1.28
CA VAL A 392 -14.30 3.07 -1.29
C VAL A 392 -14.72 4.52 -1.50
N ASP A 393 -15.91 4.74 -1.99
CA ASP A 393 -16.52 6.09 -2.05
C ASP A 393 -16.74 6.60 -0.62
N TRP A 394 -16.10 7.70 -0.27
CA TRP A 394 -16.16 8.32 1.07
C TRP A 394 -17.52 8.95 1.43
N ASN A 395 -18.46 9.01 0.49
CA ASN A 395 -19.82 9.49 0.76
C ASN A 395 -20.78 8.35 1.14
N ASN A 396 -20.55 7.13 0.62
CA ASN A 396 -21.50 6.03 0.74
C ASN A 396 -20.89 4.65 1.04
N GLY A 397 -19.55 4.53 1.07
CA GLY A 397 -18.83 3.30 1.38
C GLY A 397 -18.82 2.24 0.27
N GLU A 398 -19.30 2.55 -0.95
CA GLU A 398 -19.26 1.59 -2.06
C GLU A 398 -17.83 1.39 -2.57
N PRO A 399 -17.39 0.14 -2.79
CA PRO A 399 -16.07 -0.18 -3.32
C PRO A 399 -15.83 0.45 -4.70
N ASN A 400 -14.68 1.08 -4.92
CA ASN A 400 -14.23 1.51 -6.24
C ASN A 400 -13.35 0.43 -6.93
N ALA A 401 -12.83 0.73 -8.12
CA ALA A 401 -12.05 -0.23 -8.89
C ALA A 401 -10.78 -0.71 -8.17
N ARG A 402 -10.19 0.09 -7.27
CA ARG A 402 -9.01 -0.32 -6.48
C ARG A 402 -9.34 -1.50 -5.56
N LEU A 403 -10.40 -1.36 -4.74
CA LEU A 403 -10.83 -2.46 -3.86
C LEU A 403 -11.26 -3.69 -4.67
N ARG A 404 -11.89 -3.48 -5.84
CA ARG A 404 -12.28 -4.60 -6.73
C ARG A 404 -11.08 -5.34 -7.30
N VAL A 405 -10.00 -4.63 -7.63
CA VAL A 405 -8.74 -5.25 -8.06
C VAL A 405 -8.09 -5.99 -6.90
N LEU A 406 -8.04 -5.42 -5.70
CA LEU A 406 -7.52 -6.12 -4.54
C LEU A 406 -8.31 -7.41 -4.26
N GLN A 407 -9.65 -7.37 -4.30
CA GLN A 407 -10.51 -8.56 -4.19
C GLN A 407 -10.16 -9.59 -5.26
N LEU A 408 -10.02 -9.17 -6.51
CA LEU A 408 -9.65 -10.05 -7.62
C LEU A 408 -8.30 -10.73 -7.37
N LEU A 409 -7.30 -10.00 -6.88
CA LEU A 409 -5.99 -10.57 -6.57
C LEU A 409 -6.07 -11.54 -5.39
N HIS A 410 -6.71 -11.13 -4.29
CA HIS A 410 -6.88 -11.93 -3.07
C HIS A 410 -7.61 -13.26 -3.33
N ASP A 411 -8.68 -13.24 -4.13
CA ASP A 411 -9.47 -14.44 -4.47
C ASP A 411 -8.70 -15.43 -5.36
N ASN A 412 -7.67 -14.97 -6.03
CA ASN A 412 -7.02 -15.75 -7.06
C ASN A 412 -5.57 -16.11 -6.79
N PHE A 413 -4.86 -15.34 -5.96
CA PHE A 413 -3.42 -15.52 -5.71
C PHE A 413 -3.11 -15.35 -4.23
N GLY A 414 -2.03 -16.00 -3.77
CA GLY A 414 -1.60 -15.85 -2.39
C GLY A 414 -0.39 -16.71 -2.03
N PRO A 415 0.03 -16.67 -0.77
CA PRO A 415 1.17 -17.45 -0.29
C PRO A 415 1.01 -18.94 -0.59
N GLY A 416 2.06 -19.55 -1.11
CA GLY A 416 2.11 -20.96 -1.48
C GLY A 416 1.71 -21.27 -2.93
N ASP A 417 1.32 -20.28 -3.73
CA ASP A 417 1.15 -20.46 -5.17
C ASP A 417 2.53 -20.54 -5.86
N GLU A 418 2.64 -21.35 -6.90
CA GLU A 418 3.88 -21.56 -7.65
C GLU A 418 3.88 -20.72 -8.92
N GLN A 419 4.87 -19.87 -9.08
CA GLN A 419 5.05 -19.10 -10.30
C GLN A 419 5.59 -19.99 -11.42
N ALA A 420 4.86 -20.04 -12.55
CA ALA A 420 5.29 -20.74 -13.76
C ALA A 420 6.01 -19.81 -14.74
N GLU A 421 6.88 -20.40 -15.56
CA GLU A 421 7.60 -19.64 -16.59
C GLU A 421 6.66 -19.26 -17.75
N ILE A 422 6.75 -18.01 -18.17
CA ILE A 422 6.15 -17.52 -19.42
C ILE A 422 7.27 -17.47 -20.48
N GLU A 423 7.00 -18.00 -21.67
CA GLU A 423 7.94 -17.87 -22.78
C GLU A 423 8.32 -16.39 -23.00
N PRO A 424 9.62 -16.06 -23.14
CA PRO A 424 10.00 -14.73 -23.56
C PRO A 424 9.32 -14.44 -24.90
N SER A 425 8.61 -13.32 -25.00
CA SER A 425 8.12 -12.85 -26.29
C SER A 425 9.32 -12.80 -27.25
N ASP A 426 9.14 -13.32 -28.47
CA ASP A 426 10.18 -13.38 -29.47
C ASP A 426 10.96 -12.04 -29.50
N GLN A 427 12.29 -12.11 -29.27
CA GLN A 427 13.16 -10.93 -29.21
C GLN A 427 13.16 -10.13 -30.53
N SER A 428 12.60 -10.67 -31.59
CA SER A 428 12.44 -10.00 -32.91
C SER A 428 11.21 -9.08 -32.98
N ALA A 429 10.21 -9.25 -32.08
CA ALA A 429 9.12 -8.28 -31.92
C ALA A 429 9.22 -7.77 -30.46
N PRO A 430 9.47 -6.47 -30.22
CA PRO A 430 9.43 -5.95 -28.86
C PRO A 430 8.06 -6.28 -28.29
N GLY A 431 8.04 -7.11 -27.22
CA GLY A 431 6.80 -7.43 -26.51
C GLY A 431 6.08 -6.13 -26.15
N ASN A 432 4.77 -6.16 -26.06
CA ASN A 432 4.01 -4.98 -25.68
C ASN A 432 4.46 -4.51 -24.28
N PRO A 433 5.21 -3.41 -24.14
CA PRO A 433 5.76 -2.96 -22.86
C PRO A 433 4.67 -2.51 -21.86
N TYR A 434 3.44 -2.40 -22.38
CA TYR A 434 2.29 -1.97 -21.62
C TYR A 434 1.39 -3.12 -21.16
N LEU A 435 1.71 -4.35 -21.56
CA LEU A 435 1.06 -5.55 -21.07
C LEU A 435 1.99 -6.24 -20.07
N TYR A 436 1.52 -6.39 -18.85
CA TYR A 436 2.17 -7.23 -17.84
C TYR A 436 1.46 -8.57 -17.75
N SER A 437 2.21 -9.64 -17.57
CA SER A 437 1.67 -11.00 -17.42
C SER A 437 2.49 -11.81 -16.40
N LEU A 438 1.79 -12.59 -15.58
CA LEU A 438 2.41 -13.48 -14.59
C LEU A 438 1.55 -14.74 -14.43
N ALA A 439 2.19 -15.91 -14.49
CA ALA A 439 1.50 -17.20 -14.44
C ALA A 439 1.73 -17.91 -13.10
N PHE A 440 0.66 -18.50 -12.56
CA PHE A 440 0.67 -19.23 -11.29
C PHE A 440 0.00 -20.60 -11.42
N VAL A 441 0.59 -21.60 -10.79
CA VAL A 441 -0.09 -22.82 -10.39
C VAL A 441 -0.51 -22.65 -8.93
N THR A 442 -1.80 -22.52 -8.68
CA THR A 442 -2.31 -22.30 -7.33
C THR A 442 -2.09 -23.52 -6.45
N ARG A 443 -2.14 -23.36 -5.11
CA ARG A 443 -2.10 -24.47 -4.15
C ARG A 443 -3.16 -25.56 -4.43
N GLY A 444 -4.28 -25.18 -5.07
CA GLY A 444 -5.31 -26.09 -5.53
C GLY A 444 -5.05 -26.70 -6.91
N GLY A 445 -3.87 -26.50 -7.51
CA GLY A 445 -3.47 -27.04 -8.81
C GLY A 445 -4.11 -26.35 -10.02
N LYS A 446 -4.76 -25.18 -9.84
CA LYS A 446 -5.34 -24.43 -10.96
C LYS A 446 -4.26 -23.60 -11.65
N HIS A 447 -4.30 -23.58 -12.97
CA HIS A 447 -3.46 -22.76 -13.82
C HIS A 447 -4.10 -21.38 -14.00
N ARG A 448 -3.47 -20.33 -13.46
CA ARG A 448 -3.97 -18.96 -13.53
C ARG A 448 -2.95 -18.01 -14.12
N LEU A 449 -3.42 -17.11 -14.97
CA LEU A 449 -2.61 -16.06 -15.59
C LEU A 449 -3.17 -14.70 -15.15
N LEU A 450 -2.34 -13.89 -14.47
CA LEU A 450 -2.59 -12.48 -14.21
C LEU A 450 -2.18 -11.68 -15.45
N LEU A 451 -3.08 -10.81 -15.92
CA LEU A 451 -2.84 -9.88 -17.01
C LEU A 451 -3.16 -8.47 -16.55
N VAL A 452 -2.25 -7.52 -16.81
CA VAL A 452 -2.46 -6.10 -16.49
C VAL A 452 -2.18 -5.26 -17.73
N ASN A 453 -3.19 -4.56 -18.21
CA ASN A 453 -3.03 -3.54 -19.26
C ASN A 453 -2.67 -2.19 -18.58
N LYS A 454 -1.43 -1.73 -18.78
CA LYS A 454 -0.92 -0.49 -18.18
C LYS A 454 -1.33 0.78 -18.92
N ARG A 455 -2.25 0.69 -19.87
CA ARG A 455 -2.67 1.80 -20.76
C ARG A 455 -4.17 2.04 -20.68
N ASP A 456 -4.57 3.27 -21.00
CA ASP A 456 -5.96 3.75 -21.08
C ASP A 456 -6.77 3.18 -22.25
N ARG A 457 -6.13 2.43 -23.14
CA ARG A 457 -6.71 1.88 -24.37
C ARG A 457 -6.65 0.36 -24.40
N LYS A 458 -7.52 -0.22 -25.23
CA LYS A 458 -7.58 -1.67 -25.42
C LYS A 458 -6.28 -2.24 -25.97
N CYS A 459 -5.95 -3.46 -25.53
CA CYS A 459 -4.92 -4.28 -26.16
C CYS A 459 -5.44 -5.70 -26.42
N GLU A 460 -5.03 -6.29 -27.53
CA GLU A 460 -5.37 -7.67 -27.90
C GLU A 460 -4.28 -8.62 -27.40
N VAL A 461 -4.71 -9.71 -26.78
CA VAL A 461 -3.81 -10.72 -26.18
C VAL A 461 -4.26 -12.09 -26.65
N THR A 462 -3.32 -12.93 -27.10
CA THR A 462 -3.55 -14.34 -27.36
C THR A 462 -2.88 -15.18 -26.29
N VAL A 463 -3.67 -15.96 -25.54
CA VAL A 463 -3.19 -16.87 -24.51
C VAL A 463 -3.34 -18.29 -25.01
N ALA A 464 -2.23 -19.00 -25.14
CA ALA A 464 -2.25 -20.39 -25.61
C ALA A 464 -3.11 -21.28 -24.69
N ASP A 465 -3.88 -22.17 -25.28
CA ASP A 465 -4.77 -23.11 -24.60
C ASP A 465 -5.92 -22.48 -23.79
N ALA A 466 -6.21 -21.19 -23.97
CA ALA A 466 -7.24 -20.47 -23.21
C ALA A 466 -8.67 -20.61 -23.78
N ASN A 467 -8.89 -21.37 -24.86
CA ASN A 467 -10.24 -21.61 -25.32
C ASN A 467 -11.04 -22.41 -24.27
N GLY A 468 -12.19 -21.87 -23.84
CA GLY A 468 -12.97 -22.40 -22.72
C GLY A 468 -12.51 -21.94 -21.33
N ALA A 469 -11.44 -21.14 -21.22
CA ALA A 469 -10.95 -20.61 -19.96
C ALA A 469 -11.96 -19.64 -19.33
N ARG A 470 -11.97 -19.58 -18.01
CA ARG A 470 -12.71 -18.54 -17.26
C ARG A 470 -11.88 -17.28 -17.19
N LEU A 471 -12.45 -16.18 -17.68
CA LEU A 471 -11.89 -14.83 -17.55
C LEU A 471 -12.66 -14.06 -16.48
N VAL A 472 -11.95 -13.50 -15.50
CA VAL A 472 -12.50 -12.58 -14.49
C VAL A 472 -11.69 -11.29 -14.58
N TYR A 473 -12.34 -10.13 -14.61
CA TYR A 473 -11.64 -8.87 -14.82
C TYR A 473 -12.31 -7.67 -14.16
N VAL A 474 -11.49 -6.64 -13.92
CA VAL A 474 -11.89 -5.29 -13.55
C VAL A 474 -11.29 -4.33 -14.56
N ASP A 475 -12.10 -3.49 -15.18
CA ASP A 475 -11.67 -2.45 -16.12
C ASP A 475 -12.62 -1.24 -16.09
N GLN A 476 -12.44 -0.29 -16.98
CA GLN A 476 -13.28 0.92 -17.05
C GLN A 476 -14.77 0.62 -17.31
N THR A 477 -15.12 -0.55 -17.81
CA THR A 477 -16.52 -0.94 -18.08
C THR A 477 -17.21 -1.55 -16.87
N THR A 478 -16.46 -2.08 -15.91
CA THR A 478 -17.00 -2.61 -14.65
C THR A 478 -17.34 -1.51 -13.65
N GLY A 479 -16.67 -0.35 -13.73
CA GLY A 479 -16.90 0.76 -12.81
C GLY A 479 -16.66 0.34 -11.35
N PHE A 480 -17.66 0.49 -10.51
CA PHE A 480 -17.66 0.10 -9.09
C PHE A 480 -18.29 -1.28 -8.84
N ASP A 481 -18.79 -1.92 -9.88
CA ASP A 481 -19.39 -3.26 -9.78
C ASP A 481 -18.34 -4.33 -9.42
N PRO A 482 -18.78 -5.46 -8.87
CA PRO A 482 -17.90 -6.62 -8.67
C PRO A 482 -17.20 -7.04 -9.96
N PRO A 483 -16.02 -7.72 -9.88
CA PRO A 483 -15.30 -8.20 -11.04
C PRO A 483 -16.22 -8.95 -12.01
N ALA A 484 -16.20 -8.56 -13.29
CA ALA A 484 -16.98 -9.23 -14.33
C ALA A 484 -16.38 -10.60 -14.64
N SER A 485 -17.22 -11.55 -15.03
CA SER A 485 -16.78 -12.92 -15.36
C SER A 485 -17.40 -13.39 -16.65
N THR A 486 -16.60 -14.02 -17.52
CA THR A 486 -17.04 -14.65 -18.76
C THR A 486 -16.21 -15.89 -19.08
N THR A 487 -16.68 -16.69 -20.06
CA THR A 487 -15.91 -17.79 -20.62
C THR A 487 -15.32 -17.38 -21.96
N MET A 488 -14.05 -17.63 -22.17
CA MET A 488 -13.37 -17.35 -23.44
C MET A 488 -13.81 -18.34 -24.52
N ASN A 489 -14.22 -17.83 -25.68
CA ASN A 489 -14.62 -18.64 -26.83
C ASN A 489 -13.49 -18.83 -27.87
N SER A 490 -12.31 -18.30 -27.57
CA SER A 490 -11.09 -18.39 -28.36
C SER A 490 -9.88 -18.16 -27.47
N GLU A 491 -8.68 -18.37 -28.01
CA GLU A 491 -7.43 -18.03 -27.31
C GLU A 491 -7.18 -16.51 -27.25
N THR A 492 -7.88 -15.70 -28.04
CA THR A 492 -7.69 -14.25 -28.10
C THR A 492 -8.74 -13.54 -27.26
N LEU A 493 -8.30 -12.58 -26.46
CA LEU A 493 -9.12 -11.68 -25.66
C LEU A 493 -8.71 -10.22 -25.88
N SER A 494 -9.68 -9.32 -25.72
CA SER A 494 -9.47 -7.87 -25.72
C SER A 494 -9.48 -7.37 -24.27
N LEU A 495 -8.37 -6.84 -23.79
CA LEU A 495 -8.26 -6.19 -22.48
C LEU A 495 -8.62 -4.71 -22.62
N GLY A 496 -9.60 -4.25 -21.87
CA GLY A 496 -9.95 -2.82 -21.78
C GLY A 496 -8.82 -1.95 -21.22
N GLY A 497 -9.01 -0.63 -21.24
CA GLY A 497 -8.04 0.29 -20.63
C GLY A 497 -7.90 0.02 -19.14
N TYR A 498 -6.66 -0.02 -18.65
CA TYR A 498 -6.30 -0.32 -17.25
C TYR A 498 -6.91 -1.63 -16.71
N SER A 499 -7.21 -2.58 -17.59
CA SER A 499 -7.76 -3.86 -17.19
C SER A 499 -6.78 -4.65 -16.35
N VAL A 500 -7.29 -5.17 -15.22
CA VAL A 500 -6.65 -6.26 -14.44
C VAL A 500 -7.52 -7.50 -14.63
N ALA A 501 -6.95 -8.57 -15.17
CA ALA A 501 -7.68 -9.76 -15.54
C ALA A 501 -6.98 -11.03 -15.04
N VAL A 502 -7.78 -12.03 -14.68
CA VAL A 502 -7.33 -13.38 -14.33
C VAL A 502 -7.96 -14.37 -15.29
N VAL A 503 -7.11 -15.05 -16.04
CA VAL A 503 -7.50 -16.18 -16.90
C VAL A 503 -7.23 -17.48 -16.13
N THR A 504 -8.26 -18.27 -15.89
CA THR A 504 -8.13 -19.61 -15.29
C THR A 504 -8.32 -20.64 -16.40
N LEU A 505 -7.28 -21.41 -16.73
CA LEU A 505 -7.34 -22.43 -17.78
C LEU A 505 -8.24 -23.61 -17.38
N PRO A 506 -8.83 -24.31 -18.36
CA PRO A 506 -9.69 -25.48 -18.11
C PRO A 506 -9.05 -26.59 -17.29
#